data_aae65e7f2e4bc35f57dc5100efdad937
#
_entry.id   aae65e7f2e4bc35f57dc5100efdad937
#
_cell.length_a   1.000
_cell.length_b   1.000
_cell.length_c   1.000
_cell.angle_alpha   90.00
_cell.angle_beta   90.00
_cell.angle_gamma   90.00
#
_symmetry.space_group_name_H-M   'P 1'
#
loop_
_entity.id
_entity.type
_entity.pdbx_description
1 polymer ?
#
loop_
_entity_poly.entity_id
_entity_poly.type
_entity_poly.pdbx_seq_one_letter_code
_entity_poly.pdbx_strand_id
1 'polypeptide(L)'
;MEDKRDQLSERFLNYAVWIIRFVERLQNSFVGRHISGQLFRAGSSAGSNYEEARAAESRADFIHKMQVVLKELRESRFWLRLTQRSKLLPENDPELLALLQETEELAKIVARSIITAKSKNVK
;
A
#
# COMPACT_ATOMS: atom_id res chain seq x y z
N MET A 1 -17.06 5.01 19.09
CA MET A 1 -16.41 3.84 18.47
C MET A 1 -15.99 4.19 17.07
N GLU A 2 -14.76 3.88 16.72
CA GLU A 2 -14.20 4.24 15.42
C GLU A 2 -14.78 3.34 14.32
N ASP A 3 -15.16 3.97 13.20
CA ASP A 3 -15.62 3.27 12.00
C ASP A 3 -14.46 2.45 11.40
N LYS A 4 -14.76 1.28 10.84
CA LYS A 4 -13.75 0.46 10.14
C LYS A 4 -13.05 1.23 9.02
N ARG A 5 -13.79 2.13 8.32
CA ARG A 5 -13.20 2.96 7.27
C ARG A 5 -12.21 3.95 7.84
N ASP A 6 -12.50 4.51 9.02
CA ASP A 6 -11.56 5.41 9.70
C ASP A 6 -10.32 4.65 10.16
N GLN A 7 -10.51 3.42 10.65
CA GLN A 7 -9.40 2.56 11.05
C GLN A 7 -8.50 2.23 9.87
N LEU A 8 -9.08 1.96 8.71
CA LEU A 8 -8.32 1.66 7.51
C LEU A 8 -7.59 2.89 7.00
N SER A 9 -8.22 4.08 7.06
CA SER A 9 -7.55 5.34 6.73
C SER A 9 -6.31 5.55 7.59
N GLU A 10 -6.44 5.34 8.90
CA GLU A 10 -5.31 5.46 9.82
C GLU A 10 -4.23 4.43 9.52
N ARG A 11 -4.63 3.22 9.17
CA ARG A 11 -3.70 2.15 8.85
C ARG A 11 -2.89 2.47 7.59
N PHE A 12 -3.52 3.05 6.57
CA PHE A 12 -2.82 3.51 5.37
C PHE A 12 -1.87 4.66 5.68
N LEU A 13 -2.29 5.59 6.52
CA LEU A 13 -1.44 6.72 6.91
C LEU A 13 -0.20 6.22 7.66
N ASN A 14 -0.40 5.31 8.62
CA ASN A 14 0.71 4.72 9.38
C ASN A 14 1.65 3.93 8.47
N TYR A 15 1.10 3.24 7.47
CA TYR A 15 1.89 2.52 6.48
C TYR A 15 2.81 3.48 5.71
N ALA A 16 2.27 4.61 5.26
CA ALA A 16 3.06 5.61 4.54
C ALA A 16 4.15 6.21 5.43
N VAL A 17 3.84 6.51 6.68
CA VAL A 17 4.82 7.02 7.65
C VAL A 17 5.93 5.98 7.86
N TRP A 18 5.56 4.72 7.98
CA TRP A 18 6.52 3.63 8.14
C TRP A 18 7.46 3.55 6.94
N ILE A 19 6.93 3.66 5.73
CA ILE A 19 7.74 3.65 4.50
C ILE A 19 8.73 4.83 4.49
N ILE A 20 8.27 6.02 4.89
CA ILE A 20 9.15 7.20 4.95
C ILE A 20 10.38 6.91 5.81
N ARG A 21 10.17 6.29 6.97
CA ARG A 21 11.27 5.95 7.88
C ARG A 21 12.12 4.81 7.35
N PHE A 22 11.47 3.81 6.75
CA PHE A 22 12.17 2.66 6.20
C PHE A 22 13.14 3.04 5.08
N VAL A 23 12.70 3.91 4.15
CA VAL A 23 13.52 4.27 3.00
C VAL A 23 14.76 5.07 3.37
N GLU A 24 14.79 5.67 4.55
CA GLU A 24 16.00 6.33 5.04
C GLU A 24 17.16 5.35 5.16
N ARG A 25 16.87 4.08 5.37
CA ARG A 25 17.88 3.01 5.46
C ARG A 25 18.47 2.65 4.08
N LEU A 26 17.90 3.12 2.99
CA LEU A 26 18.29 2.77 1.63
C LEU A 26 19.05 3.89 0.91
N GLN A 27 19.43 4.94 1.62
CA GLN A 27 19.97 6.16 0.99
C GLN A 27 21.44 6.06 0.60
N ASN A 28 22.14 4.98 0.97
CA ASN A 28 23.59 4.88 0.80
C ASN A 28 24.03 4.49 -0.61
N SER A 29 23.10 4.22 -1.54
CA SER A 29 23.45 3.84 -2.90
C SER A 29 22.49 4.48 -3.90
N PHE A 30 22.93 4.56 -5.14
CA PHE A 30 22.10 5.04 -6.25
C PHE A 30 20.83 4.21 -6.36
N VAL A 31 20.97 2.88 -6.35
CA VAL A 31 19.82 1.97 -6.50
C VAL A 31 18.87 2.12 -5.31
N GLY A 32 19.41 2.20 -4.11
CA GLY A 32 18.58 2.39 -2.90
C GLY A 32 17.79 3.69 -2.94
N ARG A 33 18.39 4.77 -3.42
CA ARG A 33 17.69 6.05 -3.55
C ARG A 33 16.57 5.97 -4.60
N HIS A 34 16.81 5.26 -5.70
CA HIS A 34 15.78 5.08 -6.73
C HIS A 34 14.58 4.28 -6.17
N ILE A 35 14.88 3.16 -5.52
CA ILE A 35 13.85 2.34 -4.89
C ILE A 35 13.07 3.16 -3.85
N SER A 36 13.78 3.94 -3.04
CA SER A 36 13.16 4.79 -2.01
C SER A 36 12.10 5.71 -2.60
N GLY A 37 12.41 6.39 -3.71
CA GLY A 37 11.48 7.30 -4.35
C GLY A 37 10.24 6.58 -4.87
N GLN A 38 10.43 5.44 -5.52
CA GLN A 38 9.33 4.66 -6.09
C GLN A 38 8.45 4.04 -4.99
N LEU A 39 9.07 3.50 -3.96
CA LEU A 39 8.34 2.89 -2.84
C LEU A 39 7.53 3.95 -2.09
N PHE A 40 8.13 5.10 -1.80
CA PHE A 40 7.43 6.20 -1.14
C PHE A 40 6.23 6.66 -1.99
N ARG A 41 6.44 6.85 -3.29
CA ARG A 41 5.36 7.27 -4.19
C ARG A 41 4.22 6.26 -4.16
N ALA A 42 4.52 4.98 -4.36
CA ALA A 42 3.50 3.93 -4.41
C ALA A 42 2.78 3.77 -3.05
N GLY A 43 3.54 3.73 -1.97
CA GLY A 43 2.97 3.53 -0.63
C GLY A 43 2.10 4.69 -0.18
N SER A 44 2.52 5.92 -0.45
CA SER A 44 1.72 7.09 -0.10
C SER A 44 0.50 7.24 -1.01
N SER A 45 0.64 6.89 -2.30
CA SER A 45 -0.48 6.94 -3.25
C SER A 45 -1.57 5.93 -2.90
N ALA A 46 -1.22 4.78 -2.34
CA ALA A 46 -2.22 3.82 -1.89
C ALA A 46 -3.19 4.46 -0.90
N GLY A 47 -2.67 5.13 0.12
CA GLY A 47 -3.50 5.78 1.14
C GLY A 47 -4.27 6.97 0.59
N SER A 48 -3.64 7.82 -0.22
CA SER A 48 -4.33 8.99 -0.76
C SER A 48 -5.47 8.58 -1.70
N ASN A 49 -5.28 7.52 -2.49
CA ASN A 49 -6.35 7.00 -3.34
C ASN A 49 -7.46 6.34 -2.53
N TYR A 50 -7.13 5.73 -1.39
CA TYR A 50 -8.15 5.20 -0.49
C TYR A 50 -9.06 6.33 0.04
N GLU A 51 -8.48 7.48 0.42
CA GLU A 51 -9.27 8.62 0.86
C GLU A 51 -10.21 9.11 -0.25
N GLU A 52 -9.74 9.10 -1.50
CA GLU A 52 -10.60 9.47 -2.63
C GLU A 52 -11.70 8.43 -2.86
N ALA A 53 -11.40 7.15 -2.64
CA ALA A 53 -12.42 6.10 -2.74
C ALA A 53 -13.53 6.29 -1.71
N ARG A 54 -13.18 6.69 -0.48
CA ARG A 54 -14.16 6.99 0.57
C ARG A 54 -15.10 8.12 0.17
N ALA A 55 -14.63 9.06 -0.64
CA ALA A 55 -15.40 10.21 -1.11
C ALA A 55 -16.04 9.96 -2.48
N ALA A 56 -16.02 8.71 -2.98
CA ALA A 56 -16.52 8.40 -4.32
C ALA A 56 -17.99 8.72 -4.47
N GLU A 57 -18.34 9.22 -5.65
CA GLU A 57 -19.70 9.66 -5.94
C GLU A 57 -20.63 8.54 -6.37
N SER A 58 -20.07 7.37 -6.72
CA SER A 58 -20.86 6.22 -7.17
C SER A 58 -20.13 4.95 -6.82
N ARG A 59 -20.84 3.81 -6.90
CA ARG A 59 -20.23 2.50 -6.68
C ARG A 59 -19.16 2.23 -7.74
N ALA A 60 -19.43 2.56 -8.99
CA ALA A 60 -18.45 2.37 -10.07
C ALA A 60 -17.18 3.18 -9.81
N ASP A 61 -17.33 4.42 -9.35
CA ASP A 61 -16.20 5.27 -9.01
C ASP A 61 -15.41 4.69 -7.83
N PHE A 62 -16.12 4.22 -6.79
CA PHE A 62 -15.50 3.56 -5.65
C PHE A 62 -14.66 2.36 -6.09
N ILE A 63 -15.24 1.48 -6.92
CA ILE A 63 -14.54 0.28 -7.42
C ILE A 63 -13.30 0.69 -8.20
N HIS A 64 -13.41 1.68 -9.07
CA HIS A 64 -12.27 2.16 -9.84
C HIS A 64 -11.15 2.66 -8.95
N LYS A 65 -11.50 3.51 -7.97
CA LYS A 65 -10.52 4.07 -7.03
C LYS A 65 -9.85 2.98 -6.20
N MET A 66 -10.62 1.99 -5.75
CA MET A 66 -10.07 0.87 -4.98
C MET A 66 -9.15 -0.01 -5.83
N GLN A 67 -9.43 -0.13 -7.13
CA GLN A 67 -8.53 -0.85 -8.04
C GLN A 67 -7.19 -0.11 -8.18
N VAL A 68 -7.20 1.21 -8.17
CA VAL A 68 -5.98 2.01 -8.16
C VAL A 68 -5.20 1.79 -6.86
N VAL A 69 -5.89 1.76 -5.71
CA VAL A 69 -5.26 1.45 -4.42
C VAL A 69 -4.55 0.10 -4.48
N LEU A 70 -5.23 -0.92 -5.01
CA LEU A 70 -4.66 -2.27 -5.11
C LEU A 70 -3.42 -2.28 -6.00
N LYS A 71 -3.49 -1.57 -7.13
CA LYS A 71 -2.35 -1.43 -8.04
C LYS A 71 -1.13 -0.82 -7.34
N GLU A 72 -1.34 0.22 -6.55
CA GLU A 72 -0.25 0.89 -5.84
C GLU A 72 0.35 0.00 -4.75
N LEU A 73 -0.48 -0.79 -4.07
CA LEU A 73 0.01 -1.75 -3.09
C LEU A 73 0.85 -2.84 -3.75
N ARG A 74 0.43 -3.31 -4.93
CA ARG A 74 1.21 -4.29 -5.69
C ARG A 74 2.56 -3.72 -6.11
N GLU A 75 2.60 -2.46 -6.48
CA GLU A 75 3.85 -1.80 -6.83
C GLU A 75 4.75 -1.66 -5.59
N SER A 76 4.18 -1.27 -4.45
CA SER A 76 4.93 -1.20 -3.19
C SER A 76 5.56 -2.56 -2.87
N ARG A 77 4.79 -3.63 -3.04
CA ARG A 77 5.28 -5.00 -2.81
C ARG A 77 6.46 -5.32 -3.74
N PHE A 78 6.37 -4.91 -5.00
CA PHE A 78 7.46 -5.12 -5.94
C PHE A 78 8.76 -4.48 -5.44
N TRP A 79 8.71 -3.21 -5.01
CA TRP A 79 9.92 -2.51 -4.57
C TRP A 79 10.48 -3.11 -3.28
N LEU A 80 9.62 -3.57 -2.37
CA LEU A 80 10.06 -4.25 -1.16
C LEU A 80 10.72 -5.59 -1.49
N ARG A 81 10.14 -6.35 -2.41
CA ARG A 81 10.73 -7.62 -2.83
C ARG A 81 12.06 -7.42 -3.57
N LEU A 82 12.15 -6.37 -4.37
CA LEU A 82 13.40 -6.04 -5.05
C LEU A 82 14.50 -5.70 -4.03
N THR A 83 14.15 -4.94 -2.99
CA THR A 83 15.08 -4.65 -1.89
C THR A 83 15.58 -5.93 -1.24
N GLN A 84 14.68 -6.89 -1.02
CA GLN A 84 15.01 -8.17 -0.41
C GLN A 84 15.90 -9.04 -1.32
N ARG A 85 15.48 -9.21 -2.57
CA ARG A 85 16.17 -10.07 -3.53
C ARG A 85 17.54 -9.53 -3.92
N SER A 86 17.68 -8.22 -4.01
CA SER A 86 18.97 -7.58 -4.35
C SER A 86 19.92 -7.51 -3.16
N LYS A 87 19.44 -7.86 -1.96
CA LYS A 87 20.22 -7.84 -0.73
C LYS A 87 20.74 -6.45 -0.35
N LEU A 88 20.00 -5.40 -0.76
CA LEU A 88 20.25 -4.06 -0.23
C LEU A 88 20.07 -4.04 1.29
N LEU A 89 19.19 -4.90 1.78
CA LEU A 89 19.06 -5.25 3.18
C LEU A 89 19.08 -6.77 3.27
N PRO A 90 19.41 -7.35 4.44
CA PRO A 90 19.33 -8.80 4.61
C PRO A 90 17.94 -9.34 4.29
N GLU A 91 17.85 -10.53 3.70
CA GLU A 91 16.59 -11.15 3.32
C GLU A 91 15.63 -11.31 4.51
N ASN A 92 16.18 -11.51 5.70
CA ASN A 92 15.41 -11.70 6.93
C ASN A 92 15.33 -10.42 7.79
N ASP A 93 15.63 -9.26 7.22
CA ASP A 93 15.51 -7.99 7.96
C ASP A 93 14.11 -7.90 8.55
N PRO A 94 13.95 -7.75 9.87
CA PRO A 94 12.64 -7.81 10.49
C PRO A 94 11.68 -6.73 10.02
N GLU A 95 12.16 -5.52 9.80
CA GLU A 95 11.31 -4.43 9.32
C GLU A 95 10.86 -4.66 7.89
N LEU A 96 11.76 -5.15 7.03
CA LEU A 96 11.43 -5.48 5.65
C LEU A 96 10.34 -6.56 5.59
N LEU A 97 10.48 -7.62 6.40
CA LEU A 97 9.48 -8.68 6.47
C LEU A 97 8.15 -8.16 6.99
N ALA A 98 8.18 -7.29 8.00
CA ALA A 98 6.97 -6.73 8.57
C ALA A 98 6.24 -5.80 7.57
N LEU A 99 7.00 -5.01 6.81
CA LEU A 99 6.41 -4.16 5.76
C LEU A 99 5.79 -5.00 4.63
N LEU A 100 6.47 -6.08 4.24
CA LEU A 100 5.90 -7.01 3.25
C LEU A 100 4.58 -7.59 3.74
N GLN A 101 4.54 -7.99 5.02
CA GLN A 101 3.34 -8.54 5.64
C GLN A 101 2.20 -7.51 5.64
N GLU A 102 2.49 -6.29 6.05
CA GLU A 102 1.47 -5.24 6.09
C GLU A 102 0.96 -4.91 4.69
N THR A 103 1.85 -4.85 3.70
CA THR A 103 1.46 -4.60 2.33
C THR A 103 0.48 -5.68 1.83
N GLU A 104 0.78 -6.94 2.11
CA GLU A 104 -0.08 -8.06 1.71
C GLU A 104 -1.43 -8.03 2.43
N GLU A 105 -1.45 -7.68 3.70
CA GLU A 105 -2.70 -7.59 4.45
C GLU A 105 -3.59 -6.47 3.94
N LEU A 106 -3.01 -5.30 3.69
CA LEU A 106 -3.75 -4.19 3.11
C LEU A 106 -4.32 -4.56 1.74
N ALA A 107 -3.51 -5.23 0.92
CA ALA A 107 -3.95 -5.67 -0.41
C ALA A 107 -5.13 -6.64 -0.33
N LYS A 108 -5.11 -7.56 0.63
CA LYS A 108 -6.22 -8.50 0.84
C LYS A 108 -7.50 -7.78 1.24
N ILE A 109 -7.40 -6.81 2.15
CA ILE A 109 -8.55 -6.02 2.58
C ILE A 109 -9.16 -5.27 1.40
N VAL A 110 -8.31 -4.62 0.60
CA VAL A 110 -8.77 -3.86 -0.57
C VAL A 110 -9.41 -4.79 -1.61
N ALA A 111 -8.77 -5.94 -1.88
CA ALA A 111 -9.32 -6.90 -2.84
C ALA A 111 -10.71 -7.40 -2.41
N ARG A 112 -10.90 -7.70 -1.13
CA ARG A 112 -12.21 -8.11 -0.60
C ARG A 112 -13.24 -7.00 -0.74
N SER A 113 -12.84 -5.76 -0.47
CA SER A 113 -13.72 -4.61 -0.61
C SER A 113 -14.22 -4.44 -2.04
N ILE A 114 -13.33 -4.66 -3.02
CA ILE A 114 -13.68 -4.61 -4.43
C ILE A 114 -14.69 -5.71 -4.77
N ILE A 115 -14.42 -6.93 -4.33
CA ILE A 115 -15.32 -8.07 -4.57
C ILE A 115 -16.70 -7.80 -3.98
N THR A 116 -16.75 -7.30 -2.75
CA THR A 116 -18.00 -6.98 -2.07
C THR A 116 -18.78 -5.90 -2.85
N ALA A 117 -18.09 -4.84 -3.28
CA ALA A 117 -18.74 -3.76 -4.02
C ALA A 117 -19.27 -4.25 -5.35
N LYS A 118 -18.54 -5.12 -6.06
CA LYS A 118 -18.97 -5.68 -7.34
C LYS A 118 -20.18 -6.60 -7.17
N SER A 119 -20.22 -7.39 -6.11
CA SER A 119 -21.33 -8.33 -5.88
C SER A 119 -22.64 -7.61 -5.63
N LYS A 120 -22.59 -6.40 -5.07
CA LYS A 120 -23.78 -5.58 -4.83
C LYS A 120 -24.37 -4.99 -6.11
N ASN A 121 -23.62 -5.00 -7.21
CA ASN A 121 -24.11 -4.55 -8.52
C ASN A 121 -24.90 -5.63 -9.26
N VAL A 122 -24.84 -6.85 -8.79
CA VAL A 122 -25.49 -7.98 -9.42
C VAL A 122 -26.84 -8.21 -8.74
N LYS A 123 -27.89 -7.78 -9.37
CA LYS A 123 -29.25 -8.01 -8.91
C LYS A 123 -30.09 -8.58 -10.01
#